data_0664bb73e6634a07c50cd50bc01f3144
#
_entry.id   0664bb73e6634a07c50cd50bc01f3144
#
_cell.length_a   1.000
_cell.length_b   1.000
_cell.length_c   1.000
_cell.angle_alpha   90.00
_cell.angle_beta   90.00
_cell.angle_gamma   90.00
#
_symmetry.space_group_name_H-M   'P 1'
#
loop_
_entity.id
_entity.type
_entity.pdbx_description
1 polymer ?
#
loop_
_entity_poly.entity_id
_entity_poly.type
_entity_poly.pdbx_seq_one_letter_code
_entity_poly.pdbx_strand_id
1 'polypeptide(L)'
;MLTYGIDVSANNPEDAPGSMPGMSFVMIKATEGHTYVSPTQKAQATAARRHGRAVGFYHFLWPGNIGLQAHHFVEKCASTPGDILAVDWEQTTDNTHASNAEKD
;
A
#
# COMPACT_ATOMS: atom_id res chain seq x y z
N MET A 1 -13.77 -16.70 -13.80
CA MET A 1 -13.34 -16.94 -12.43
C MET A 1 -13.06 -15.62 -11.73
N LEU A 2 -13.56 -15.47 -10.51
CA LEU A 2 -13.29 -14.27 -9.71
C LEU A 2 -11.96 -14.40 -9.00
N THR A 3 -11.21 -13.29 -8.93
CA THR A 3 -9.96 -13.20 -8.20
C THR A 3 -10.18 -12.33 -6.98
N TYR A 4 -9.80 -12.84 -5.82
CA TYR A 4 -9.98 -12.14 -4.55
C TYR A 4 -8.63 -11.70 -3.96
N GLY A 5 -8.65 -10.53 -3.32
CA GLY A 5 -7.50 -10.02 -2.61
C GLY A 5 -7.91 -9.23 -1.39
N ILE A 6 -6.91 -8.82 -0.61
CA ILE A 6 -7.10 -7.96 0.55
C ILE A 6 -6.13 -6.80 0.51
N ASP A 7 -6.47 -5.72 1.20
CA ASP A 7 -5.50 -4.67 1.52
C ASP A 7 -5.20 -4.68 3.01
N VAL A 8 -3.98 -4.37 3.37
CA VAL A 8 -3.50 -4.38 4.76
C VAL A 8 -2.65 -3.15 5.05
N SER A 9 -2.60 -2.79 6.32
CA SER A 9 -1.81 -1.66 6.81
C SER A 9 -1.22 -2.01 8.18
N ALA A 10 -0.63 -1.02 8.86
CA ALA A 10 -0.13 -1.22 10.22
C ALA A 10 -1.24 -1.54 11.24
N ASN A 11 -2.49 -1.33 10.88
CA ASN A 11 -3.64 -1.71 11.70
C ASN A 11 -3.96 -3.21 11.64
N ASN A 12 -3.29 -3.95 10.76
CA ASN A 12 -3.49 -5.38 10.59
C ASN A 12 -2.24 -6.13 11.05
N PRO A 13 -2.39 -7.40 11.54
CA PRO A 13 -1.24 -8.20 11.92
C PRO A 13 -0.26 -8.41 10.75
N GLU A 14 1.02 -8.60 11.09
CA GLU A 14 2.05 -8.83 10.07
C GLU A 14 1.82 -10.12 9.28
N ASP A 15 1.19 -11.12 9.88
CA ASP A 15 0.87 -12.39 9.21
C ASP A 15 -0.51 -12.39 8.52
N ALA A 16 -1.26 -11.29 8.58
CA ALA A 16 -2.58 -11.21 7.96
C ALA A 16 -2.58 -11.64 6.50
N PRO A 17 -1.57 -11.27 5.67
CA PRO A 17 -1.55 -11.71 4.27
C PRO A 17 -1.54 -13.22 4.06
N GLY A 18 -1.09 -13.99 5.06
CA GLY A 18 -1.06 -15.44 4.98
C GLY A 18 -2.24 -16.12 5.64
N SER A 19 -3.02 -15.41 6.46
CA SER A 19 -4.02 -16.03 7.32
C SER A 19 -5.39 -16.23 6.67
N MET A 20 -5.63 -15.62 5.50
CA MET A 20 -6.93 -15.71 4.83
C MET A 20 -6.85 -16.62 3.62
N PRO A 21 -7.53 -17.78 3.62
CA PRO A 21 -7.50 -18.68 2.46
C PRO A 21 -8.25 -18.07 1.27
N GLY A 22 -7.86 -18.46 0.07
CA GLY A 22 -8.55 -18.06 -1.16
C GLY A 22 -8.14 -16.71 -1.72
N MET A 23 -7.19 -16.00 -1.09
CA MET A 23 -6.70 -14.72 -1.57
C MET A 23 -5.57 -14.93 -2.59
N SER A 24 -5.66 -14.23 -3.72
CA SER A 24 -4.67 -14.32 -4.80
C SER A 24 -3.65 -13.20 -4.73
N PHE A 25 -4.01 -12.05 -4.16
CA PHE A 25 -3.12 -10.89 -4.08
C PHE A 25 -3.35 -10.12 -2.79
N VAL A 26 -2.34 -9.35 -2.42
CA VAL A 26 -2.37 -8.49 -1.23
C VAL A 26 -1.83 -7.12 -1.61
N MET A 27 -2.58 -6.06 -1.28
CA MET A 27 -2.13 -4.69 -1.40
C MET A 27 -1.70 -4.20 -0.01
N ILE A 28 -0.46 -3.77 0.11
CA ILE A 28 0.17 -3.44 1.39
C ILE A 28 0.45 -1.95 1.46
N LYS A 29 -0.03 -1.30 2.51
CA LYS A 29 0.29 0.11 2.72
C LYS A 29 1.79 0.27 2.94
N ALA A 30 2.43 1.10 2.12
CA ALA A 30 3.85 1.40 2.25
C ALA A 30 4.09 2.75 2.92
N THR A 31 3.42 3.78 2.44
CA THR A 31 3.66 5.15 2.87
C THR A 31 2.37 5.96 2.91
N GLU A 32 2.42 7.10 3.59
CA GLU A 32 1.34 8.08 3.64
C GLU A 32 1.97 9.47 3.73
N GLY A 33 1.44 10.43 2.95
CA GLY A 33 2.03 11.77 2.93
C GLY A 33 3.50 11.71 2.51
N HIS A 34 4.32 12.63 3.03
CA HIS A 34 5.74 12.66 2.64
C HIS A 34 6.69 12.25 3.77
N THR A 35 6.17 11.74 4.88
CA THR A 35 7.00 11.33 6.03
C THR A 35 6.68 9.94 6.58
N TYR A 36 5.45 9.49 6.53
CA TYR A 36 5.06 8.22 7.14
C TYR A 36 5.50 7.02 6.31
N VAL A 37 6.13 6.05 6.97
CA VAL A 37 6.48 4.75 6.39
C VAL A 37 5.85 3.67 7.27
N SER A 38 5.08 2.76 6.67
CA SER A 38 4.46 1.68 7.43
C SER A 38 5.52 0.76 8.02
N PRO A 39 5.50 0.54 9.34
CA PRO A 39 6.49 -0.33 9.98
C PRO A 39 6.27 -1.81 9.68
N THR A 40 5.12 -2.19 9.15
CA THR A 40 4.76 -3.59 8.91
C THR A 40 4.86 -4.02 7.45
N GLN A 41 5.22 -3.10 6.53
CA GLN A 41 5.16 -3.42 5.10
C GLN A 41 6.06 -4.59 4.69
N LYS A 42 7.28 -4.65 5.20
CA LYS A 42 8.22 -5.73 4.85
C LYS A 42 7.75 -7.09 5.35
N ALA A 43 7.29 -7.14 6.58
CA ALA A 43 6.80 -8.39 7.18
C ALA A 43 5.53 -8.87 6.48
N GLN A 44 4.63 -7.95 6.15
CA GLN A 44 3.41 -8.28 5.42
C GLN A 44 3.72 -8.77 4.01
N ALA A 45 4.69 -8.16 3.32
CA ALA A 45 5.13 -8.61 2.01
C ALA A 45 5.75 -10.02 2.09
N THR A 46 6.59 -10.26 3.09
CA THR A 46 7.20 -11.58 3.31
C THR A 46 6.12 -12.65 3.52
N ALA A 47 5.11 -12.36 4.35
CA ALA A 47 4.01 -13.28 4.59
C ALA A 47 3.22 -13.57 3.31
N ALA A 48 2.91 -12.54 2.52
CA ALA A 48 2.19 -12.71 1.26
C ALA A 48 2.97 -13.58 0.28
N ARG A 49 4.27 -13.32 0.11
CA ARG A 49 5.12 -14.08 -0.81
C ARG A 49 5.27 -15.53 -0.36
N ARG A 50 5.40 -15.76 0.94
CA ARG A 50 5.51 -17.12 1.51
C ARG A 50 4.29 -17.97 1.17
N HIS A 51 3.12 -17.34 1.06
CA HIS A 51 1.86 -18.02 0.72
C HIS A 51 1.54 -17.96 -0.78
N GLY A 52 2.51 -17.55 -1.60
CA GLY A 52 2.35 -17.55 -3.06
C GLY A 52 1.42 -16.49 -3.60
N ARG A 53 1.17 -15.43 -2.86
CA ARG A 53 0.26 -14.35 -3.27
C ARG A 53 1.00 -13.27 -4.04
N ALA A 54 0.35 -12.68 -5.03
CA ALA A 54 0.88 -11.50 -5.71
C ALA A 54 0.87 -10.32 -4.75
N VAL A 55 1.88 -9.46 -4.84
CA VAL A 55 2.07 -8.35 -3.91
C VAL A 55 1.99 -7.02 -4.65
N GLY A 56 1.26 -6.08 -4.09
CA GLY A 56 1.29 -4.69 -4.48
C GLY A 56 1.46 -3.81 -3.25
N PHE A 57 1.85 -2.58 -3.48
CA PHE A 57 2.01 -1.59 -2.42
C PHE A 57 1.21 -0.35 -2.76
N TYR A 58 0.69 0.35 -1.73
CA TYR A 58 -0.04 1.57 -1.97
C TYR A 58 0.44 2.71 -1.08
N HIS A 59 0.24 3.91 -1.60
CA HIS A 59 0.51 5.17 -0.92
C HIS A 59 -0.81 5.86 -0.62
N PHE A 60 -1.02 6.26 0.64
CA PHE A 60 -2.18 7.07 1.01
C PHE A 60 -1.87 8.53 0.70
N LEU A 61 -2.61 9.10 -0.25
CA LEU A 61 -2.32 10.42 -0.80
C LEU A 61 -2.97 11.53 0.02
N TRP A 62 -2.16 12.49 0.46
CA TRP A 62 -2.62 13.73 1.09
C TRP A 62 -2.58 14.88 0.08
N PRO A 63 -3.42 15.93 0.25
CA PRO A 63 -3.30 17.11 -0.60
C PRO A 63 -1.95 17.81 -0.38
N GLY A 64 -1.39 18.36 -1.44
CA GLY A 64 -0.13 19.10 -1.39
C GLY A 64 1.11 18.22 -1.39
N ASN A 65 2.26 18.84 -1.63
CA ASN A 65 3.57 18.17 -1.62
C ASN A 65 3.65 16.91 -2.49
N ILE A 66 3.00 16.92 -3.65
CA ILE A 66 2.86 15.73 -4.47
C ILE A 66 4.21 15.18 -4.94
N GLY A 67 5.14 16.04 -5.34
CA GLY A 67 6.48 15.60 -5.74
C GLY A 67 7.23 14.92 -4.61
N LEU A 68 7.13 15.46 -3.40
CA LEU A 68 7.75 14.86 -2.20
C LEU A 68 7.10 13.52 -1.87
N GLN A 69 5.77 13.43 -1.97
CA GLN A 69 5.06 12.18 -1.71
C GLN A 69 5.44 11.10 -2.70
N ALA A 70 5.53 11.44 -3.99
CA ALA A 70 5.92 10.48 -5.02
C ALA A 70 7.34 9.95 -4.76
N HIS A 71 8.28 10.84 -4.47
CA HIS A 71 9.66 10.47 -4.16
C HIS A 71 9.72 9.59 -2.90
N HIS A 72 8.99 9.97 -1.85
CA HIS A 72 8.92 9.24 -0.60
C HIS A 72 8.40 7.82 -0.82
N PHE A 73 7.30 7.67 -1.57
CA PHE A 73 6.73 6.36 -1.86
C PHE A 73 7.73 5.46 -2.60
N VAL A 74 8.32 5.97 -3.68
CA VAL A 74 9.26 5.19 -4.48
C VAL A 74 10.48 4.80 -3.66
N GLU A 75 11.01 5.72 -2.85
CA GLU A 75 12.21 5.49 -2.05
C GLU A 75 11.99 4.50 -0.91
N LYS A 76 10.84 4.59 -0.23
CA LYS A 76 10.59 3.82 1.01
C LYS A 76 9.78 2.55 0.80
N CYS A 77 9.22 2.36 -0.37
CA CYS A 77 8.43 1.18 -0.68
C CYS A 77 9.33 -0.06 -0.77
N ALA A 78 8.92 -1.14 -0.12
CA ALA A 78 9.67 -2.40 -0.11
C ALA A 78 9.39 -3.27 -1.34
N SER A 79 9.02 -2.65 -2.45
CA SER A 79 8.66 -3.35 -3.68
C SER A 79 9.86 -4.02 -4.34
N THR A 80 9.56 -5.08 -5.07
CA THR A 80 10.52 -5.76 -5.96
C THR A 80 9.96 -5.75 -7.38
N PRO A 81 10.79 -6.00 -8.41
CA PRO A 81 10.30 -6.03 -9.78
C PRO A 81 9.11 -6.97 -9.93
N GLY A 82 8.07 -6.48 -10.61
CA GLY A 82 6.83 -7.23 -10.81
C GLY A 82 5.72 -6.89 -9.82
N ASP A 83 6.04 -6.20 -8.71
CA ASP A 83 5.02 -5.74 -7.78
C ASP A 83 4.23 -4.57 -8.36
N ILE A 84 2.96 -4.48 -7.96
CA ILE A 84 2.09 -3.39 -8.39
C ILE A 84 2.25 -2.23 -7.41
N LEU A 85 2.33 -1.01 -7.95
CA LEU A 85 2.31 0.22 -7.14
C LEU A 85 1.02 0.97 -7.42
N ALA A 86 0.33 1.40 -6.37
CA ALA A 86 -0.96 2.07 -6.47
C ALA A 86 -1.05 3.26 -5.53
N VAL A 87 -2.00 4.13 -5.80
CA VAL A 87 -2.29 5.29 -4.96
C VAL A 87 -3.71 5.13 -4.42
N ASP A 88 -3.84 5.27 -3.09
CA ASP A 88 -5.12 5.31 -2.42
C ASP A 88 -5.56 6.79 -2.33
N TRP A 89 -6.62 7.11 -3.06
CA TRP A 89 -7.16 8.47 -3.14
C TRP A 89 -8.51 8.51 -2.45
N GLU A 90 -8.53 9.02 -1.23
CA GLU A 90 -9.76 9.13 -0.45
C GLU A 90 -9.72 10.36 0.46
N GLN A 91 -10.81 10.61 1.16
CA GLN A 91 -10.91 11.72 2.09
C GLN A 91 -9.98 11.46 3.29
N THR A 92 -9.18 12.47 3.64
CA THR A 92 -8.27 12.39 4.79
C THR A 92 -9.03 12.66 6.09
N THR A 93 -8.34 12.50 7.22
CA THR A 93 -8.94 12.67 8.55
C THR A 93 -9.40 14.11 8.84
N ASP A 94 -8.89 15.10 8.09
CA ASP A 94 -9.32 16.50 8.21
C ASP A 94 -10.42 16.88 7.19
N ASN A 95 -11.08 15.88 6.59
CA ASN A 95 -12.13 16.04 5.60
C ASN A 95 -11.67 16.64 4.27
N THR A 96 -10.39 16.48 3.94
CA THR A 96 -9.84 16.88 2.65
C THR A 96 -9.44 15.66 1.83
N HIS A 97 -9.11 15.89 0.58
CA HIS A 97 -8.52 14.88 -0.30
C HIS A 97 -7.70 15.59 -1.37
N ALA A 98 -6.79 14.85 -1.98
CA ALA A 98 -6.04 15.36 -3.11
C ALA A 98 -6.99 15.65 -4.28
N SER A 99 -6.67 16.65 -5.07
CA SER A 99 -7.46 16.99 -6.25
C SER A 99 -7.28 15.93 -7.34
N ASN A 100 -8.17 15.93 -8.34
CA ASN A 100 -8.03 15.03 -9.48
C ASN A 100 -6.69 15.22 -10.20
N ALA A 101 -6.22 16.47 -10.30
CA ALA A 101 -4.91 16.74 -10.92
C ALA A 101 -3.76 16.19 -10.09
N GLU A 102 -3.85 16.24 -8.77
CA GLU A 102 -2.78 15.77 -7.88
C GLU A 102 -2.62 14.25 -7.88
N LYS A 103 -3.71 13.50 -8.01
CA LYS A 103 -3.62 12.04 -8.01
C LYS A 103 -3.06 11.49 -9.33
N ASP A 104 -3.22 12.23 -10.41
CA ASP A 104 -2.74 11.85 -11.73
C ASP A 104 -1.23 12.10 -11.87
#